data_d22c582c88c1ca3c9af54fc695078439
#
_entry.id   d22c582c88c1ca3c9af54fc695078439
#
_cell.length_a   1.000
_cell.length_b   1.000
_cell.length_c   1.000
_cell.angle_alpha   90.00
_cell.angle_beta   90.00
_cell.angle_gamma   90.00
#
_symmetry.space_group_name_H-M   'P 1'
#
loop_
_entity.id
_entity.type
_entity.pdbx_description
1 polymer ?
#
loop_
_entity_poly.entity_id
_entity_poly.type
_entity_poly.pdbx_seq_one_letter_code
_entity_poly.pdbx_strand_id
1 'polypeptide(L)'
;MRSSNNIYNQSLVASLISNHGEKKAEKLVKNLVGNFARKPSGNDRAQITAVSKGECDIAIVNHYYYILMLNSKEPEKRMAAENTEVIFLNQENWGAHVNISGVGIAKYSKNVDSANELIKYMLEKESQEWYARTNNEYPVVEGVKISEILSGWGEIKVDELSLNKLGDLNPDAVKLMDRVGWQ
;
A
#
# COMPACT_ATOMS: atom_id res chain seq x y z
N MET A 1 3.12 2.78 11.75
CA MET A 1 3.64 2.21 10.48
C MET A 1 4.43 0.93 10.77
N ARG A 2 4.69 0.09 9.75
CA ARG A 2 5.53 -1.10 9.85
C ARG A 2 7.02 -0.74 9.89
N SER A 3 7.90 -1.72 10.12
CA SER A 3 9.35 -1.51 10.13
C SER A 3 9.89 -1.11 8.75
N SER A 4 11.11 -0.57 8.71
CA SER A 4 11.83 -0.18 7.49
C SER A 4 12.08 -1.34 6.53
N ASN A 5 12.11 -2.58 7.02
CA ASN A 5 12.27 -3.78 6.19
C ASN A 5 11.06 -4.07 5.29
N ASN A 6 9.94 -3.38 5.50
CA ASN A 6 8.74 -3.61 4.71
C ASN A 6 8.80 -2.87 3.39
N ILE A 7 8.61 -3.61 2.28
CA ILE A 7 8.69 -3.07 0.92
C ILE A 7 7.69 -1.92 0.67
N TYR A 8 6.51 -1.93 1.32
CA TYR A 8 5.52 -0.86 1.16
C TYR A 8 6.02 0.47 1.71
N ASN A 9 6.74 0.45 2.85
CA ASN A 9 7.36 1.66 3.42
C ASN A 9 8.54 2.14 2.58
N GLN A 10 9.34 1.22 2.04
CA GLN A 10 10.45 1.56 1.14
C GLN A 10 9.93 2.21 -0.13
N SER A 11 8.88 1.66 -0.72
CA SER A 11 8.18 2.23 -1.88
C SER A 11 7.61 3.62 -1.60
N LEU A 12 6.98 3.82 -0.44
CA LEU A 12 6.49 5.13 -0.02
C LEU A 12 7.63 6.16 0.10
N VAL A 13 8.76 5.79 0.71
CA VAL A 13 9.91 6.69 0.84
C VAL A 13 10.52 6.98 -0.53
N ALA A 14 10.60 6.01 -1.44
CA ALA A 14 11.03 6.21 -2.81
C ALA A 14 10.11 7.21 -3.55
N SER A 15 8.79 7.12 -3.36
CA SER A 15 7.83 8.10 -3.90
C SER A 15 8.08 9.51 -3.33
N LEU A 16 8.32 9.63 -2.02
CA LEU A 16 8.66 10.93 -1.40
C LEU A 16 9.96 11.52 -1.96
N ILE A 17 10.99 10.70 -2.19
CA ILE A 17 12.24 11.14 -2.83
C ILE A 17 11.96 11.64 -4.24
N SER A 18 11.17 10.90 -5.02
CA SER A 18 10.83 11.29 -6.38
C SER A 18 10.06 12.60 -6.46
N ASN A 19 9.05 12.78 -5.60
CA ASN A 19 8.18 13.96 -5.63
C ASN A 19 8.82 15.21 -5.01
N HIS A 20 9.76 15.06 -4.09
CA HIS A 20 10.29 16.18 -3.29
C HIS A 20 11.79 16.36 -3.36
N GLY A 21 12.53 15.39 -3.90
CA GLY A 21 13.98 15.30 -3.79
C GLY A 21 14.43 14.78 -2.42
N GLU A 22 15.65 14.21 -2.38
CA GLU A 22 16.17 13.49 -1.22
C GLU A 22 16.16 14.31 0.07
N LYS A 23 16.66 15.56 0.04
CA LYS A 23 16.76 16.43 1.23
C LYS A 23 15.41 16.70 1.90
N LYS A 24 14.37 16.98 1.11
CA LYS A 24 13.04 17.26 1.63
C LYS A 24 12.37 15.96 2.11
N ALA A 25 12.53 14.87 1.36
CA ALA A 25 12.07 13.55 1.77
C ALA A 25 12.70 13.11 3.09
N GLU A 26 14.01 13.29 3.27
CA GLU A 26 14.70 12.97 4.52
C GLU A 26 14.13 13.76 5.72
N LYS A 27 13.90 15.06 5.55
CA LYS A 27 13.28 15.88 6.61
C LYS A 27 11.86 15.38 6.94
N LEU A 28 11.05 15.03 5.94
CA LEU A 28 9.70 14.49 6.15
C LEU A 28 9.73 13.16 6.89
N VAL A 29 10.57 12.23 6.43
CA VAL A 29 10.70 10.91 7.04
C VAL A 29 11.28 10.98 8.45
N LYS A 30 12.26 11.86 8.69
CA LYS A 30 12.79 12.12 10.03
C LYS A 30 11.72 12.63 11.00
N ASN A 31 10.88 13.56 10.54
CA ASN A 31 9.76 14.05 11.35
C ASN A 31 8.74 12.94 11.61
N LEU A 32 8.43 12.12 10.58
CA LEU A 32 7.53 10.98 10.73
C LEU A 32 8.05 9.98 11.79
N VAL A 33 9.33 9.62 11.72
CA VAL A 33 9.98 8.72 12.71
C VAL A 33 9.95 9.33 14.11
N GLY A 34 10.18 10.63 14.23
CA GLY A 34 10.10 11.35 15.51
C GLY A 34 8.71 11.38 16.13
N ASN A 35 7.66 11.13 15.35
CA ASN A 35 6.28 11.04 15.80
C ASN A 35 5.77 9.59 15.95
N PHE A 36 6.61 8.59 15.87
CA PHE A 36 6.18 7.23 16.15
C PHE A 36 5.79 7.05 17.61
N ALA A 37 4.55 6.67 17.87
CA ALA A 37 4.05 6.41 19.22
C ALA A 37 4.74 5.22 19.89
N ARG A 38 5.30 4.30 19.09
CA ARG A 38 6.04 3.13 19.56
C ARG A 38 7.03 2.65 18.48
N LYS A 39 7.96 1.81 18.88
CA LYS A 39 8.82 1.10 17.91
C LYS A 39 7.94 0.33 16.90
N PRO A 40 8.19 0.48 15.58
CA PRO A 40 7.45 -0.24 14.56
C PRO A 40 7.45 -1.76 14.78
N SER A 41 6.28 -2.34 14.83
CA SER A 41 6.11 -3.79 15.04
C SER A 41 4.81 -4.29 14.44
N GLY A 42 4.79 -5.55 14.02
CA GLY A 42 3.61 -6.17 13.43
C GLY A 42 3.33 -5.74 11.98
N ASN A 43 2.18 -6.17 11.48
CA ASN A 43 1.70 -5.90 10.13
C ASN A 43 0.71 -4.72 10.11
N ASP A 44 0.11 -4.43 8.94
CA ASP A 44 -0.85 -3.32 8.77
C ASP A 44 -2.05 -3.45 9.69
N ARG A 45 -2.58 -4.68 9.90
CA ARG A 45 -3.71 -4.92 10.82
C ARG A 45 -3.34 -4.55 12.26
N ALA A 46 -2.11 -4.82 12.68
CA ALA A 46 -1.62 -4.42 14.00
C ALA A 46 -1.54 -2.89 14.15
N GLN A 47 -1.28 -2.16 13.06
CA GLN A 47 -1.28 -0.71 13.07
C GLN A 47 -2.71 -0.15 13.19
N ILE A 48 -3.68 -0.71 12.45
CA ILE A 48 -5.11 -0.34 12.54
C ILE A 48 -5.62 -0.60 13.96
N THR A 49 -5.30 -1.77 14.53
CA THR A 49 -5.66 -2.11 15.91
C THR A 49 -5.06 -1.13 16.93
N ALA A 50 -3.84 -0.66 16.71
CA ALA A 50 -3.19 0.32 17.59
C ALA A 50 -3.93 1.67 17.58
N VAL A 51 -4.38 2.15 16.41
CA VAL A 51 -5.24 3.35 16.30
C VAL A 51 -6.56 3.13 17.05
N SER A 52 -7.26 2.04 16.78
CA SER A 52 -8.52 1.71 17.45
C SER A 52 -8.41 1.65 18.98
N LYS A 53 -7.25 1.30 19.51
CA LYS A 53 -6.97 1.25 20.96
C LYS A 53 -6.48 2.59 21.54
N GLY A 54 -6.31 3.62 20.71
CA GLY A 54 -5.78 4.91 21.14
C GLY A 54 -4.27 4.90 21.46
N GLU A 55 -3.51 3.90 20.99
CA GLU A 55 -2.06 3.87 21.11
C GLU A 55 -1.39 4.94 20.21
N CYS A 56 -2.07 5.33 19.14
CA CYS A 56 -1.70 6.39 18.22
C CYS A 56 -2.92 6.93 17.49
N ASP A 57 -2.83 8.13 16.95
CA ASP A 57 -3.96 8.80 16.26
C ASP A 57 -4.08 8.40 14.80
N ILE A 58 -2.95 8.08 14.14
CA ILE A 58 -2.87 7.80 12.70
C ILE A 58 -1.98 6.58 12.44
N ALA A 59 -2.40 5.73 11.50
CA ALA A 59 -1.56 4.68 10.93
C ALA A 59 -1.49 4.79 9.41
N ILE A 60 -0.31 4.64 8.82
CA ILE A 60 -0.16 4.52 7.36
C ILE A 60 -0.09 3.03 7.02
N VAL A 61 -1.05 2.58 6.22
CA VAL A 61 -1.30 1.17 5.89
C VAL A 61 -1.82 1.04 4.46
N ASN A 62 -1.80 -0.16 3.90
CA ASN A 62 -2.53 -0.41 2.66
C ASN A 62 -4.02 -0.60 2.95
N HIS A 63 -4.87 0.02 2.13
CA HIS A 63 -6.32 0.10 2.34
C HIS A 63 -7.02 -1.28 2.39
N TYR A 64 -6.57 -2.25 1.62
CA TYR A 64 -7.21 -3.57 1.57
C TYR A 64 -7.14 -4.32 2.91
N TYR A 65 -6.15 -4.07 3.76
CA TYR A 65 -6.11 -4.65 5.10
C TYR A 65 -7.24 -4.13 6.00
N TYR A 66 -7.61 -2.86 5.84
CA TYR A 66 -8.76 -2.28 6.53
C TYR A 66 -10.06 -2.98 6.12
N ILE A 67 -10.30 -3.16 4.82
CA ILE A 67 -11.50 -3.85 4.32
C ILE A 67 -11.53 -5.31 4.78
N LEU A 68 -10.38 -5.99 4.75
CA LEU A 68 -10.29 -7.36 5.26
C LEU A 68 -10.60 -7.46 6.76
N MET A 69 -10.30 -6.43 7.54
CA MET A 69 -10.68 -6.38 8.95
C MET A 69 -12.17 -6.09 9.12
N LEU A 70 -12.75 -5.16 8.36
CA LEU A 70 -14.20 -4.91 8.36
C LEU A 70 -15.02 -6.17 8.06
N ASN A 71 -14.54 -6.99 7.12
CA ASN A 71 -15.20 -8.23 6.71
C ASN A 71 -14.77 -9.45 7.55
N SER A 72 -14.02 -9.24 8.62
CA SER A 72 -13.52 -10.35 9.45
C SER A 72 -14.63 -11.02 10.23
N LYS A 73 -14.56 -12.37 10.34
CA LYS A 73 -15.40 -13.15 11.24
C LYS A 73 -15.01 -13.00 12.71
N GLU A 74 -13.79 -12.50 12.97
CA GLU A 74 -13.28 -12.23 14.32
C GLU A 74 -13.81 -10.86 14.81
N PRO A 75 -14.67 -10.81 15.87
CA PRO A 75 -15.29 -9.56 16.31
C PRO A 75 -14.27 -8.46 16.66
N GLU A 76 -13.16 -8.81 17.28
CA GLU A 76 -12.12 -7.85 17.67
C GLU A 76 -11.49 -7.13 16.48
N LYS A 77 -11.24 -7.87 15.38
CA LYS A 77 -10.67 -7.29 14.15
C LYS A 77 -11.68 -6.37 13.47
N ARG A 78 -12.94 -6.80 13.39
CA ARG A 78 -14.01 -5.99 12.81
C ARG A 78 -14.20 -4.71 13.60
N MET A 79 -14.34 -4.81 14.92
CA MET A 79 -14.49 -3.65 15.81
C MET A 79 -13.29 -2.68 15.69
N ALA A 80 -12.07 -3.19 15.55
CA ALA A 80 -10.90 -2.34 15.37
C ALA A 80 -10.97 -1.53 14.06
N ALA A 81 -11.50 -2.08 12.99
CA ALA A 81 -11.71 -1.35 11.75
C ALA A 81 -12.92 -0.37 11.87
N GLU A 82 -14.04 -0.80 12.46
CA GLU A 82 -15.22 0.03 12.67
C GLU A 82 -14.94 1.29 13.52
N ASN A 83 -13.96 1.23 14.42
CA ASN A 83 -13.52 2.36 15.25
C ASN A 83 -12.46 3.25 14.55
N THR A 84 -12.18 3.04 13.29
CA THR A 84 -11.19 3.81 12.52
C THR A 84 -11.75 4.18 11.16
N GLU A 85 -11.15 5.14 10.50
CA GLU A 85 -11.57 5.62 9.17
C GLU A 85 -10.38 5.67 8.22
N VAL A 86 -10.64 5.48 6.92
CA VAL A 86 -9.62 5.56 5.87
C VAL A 86 -9.60 6.96 5.27
N ILE A 87 -8.41 7.56 5.23
CA ILE A 87 -8.17 8.85 4.57
C ILE A 87 -7.10 8.63 3.49
N PHE A 88 -7.42 8.96 2.25
CA PHE A 88 -6.45 8.98 1.16
C PHE A 88 -5.71 10.31 1.15
N LEU A 89 -4.38 10.24 1.23
CA LEU A 89 -3.54 11.43 1.32
C LEU A 89 -3.36 12.09 -0.05
N ASN A 90 -2.96 13.36 -0.04
CA ASN A 90 -2.52 14.13 -1.21
C ASN A 90 -3.57 14.30 -2.32
N GLN A 91 -4.86 14.22 -2.01
CA GLN A 91 -5.92 14.32 -3.02
C GLN A 91 -5.95 15.69 -3.74
N GLU A 92 -5.53 16.76 -3.04
CA GLU A 92 -5.44 18.13 -3.59
C GLU A 92 -4.14 18.40 -4.39
N ASN A 93 -3.19 17.43 -4.43
CA ASN A 93 -1.90 17.61 -5.10
C ASN A 93 -1.54 16.44 -5.99
N TRP A 94 -0.49 15.67 -5.69
CA TRP A 94 0.03 14.62 -6.59
C TRP A 94 -0.68 13.27 -6.46
N GLY A 95 -1.60 13.12 -5.54
CA GLY A 95 -2.35 11.88 -5.34
C GLY A 95 -1.76 10.95 -4.28
N ALA A 96 -2.51 9.92 -3.94
CA ALA A 96 -2.11 8.91 -2.99
C ALA A 96 -1.03 7.99 -3.58
N HIS A 97 0.00 7.68 -2.79
CA HIS A 97 0.96 6.64 -3.16
C HIS A 97 0.25 5.28 -3.27
N VAL A 98 0.54 4.54 -4.33
CA VAL A 98 -0.02 3.21 -4.57
C VAL A 98 1.08 2.15 -4.63
N ASN A 99 0.79 0.99 -4.08
CA ASN A 99 1.54 -0.23 -4.31
C ASN A 99 0.79 -1.10 -5.30
N ILE A 100 1.49 -1.97 -6.01
CA ILE A 100 0.89 -2.90 -6.96
C ILE A 100 1.20 -4.35 -6.62
N SER A 101 0.27 -5.23 -6.99
CA SER A 101 0.55 -6.66 -7.14
C SER A 101 1.00 -6.92 -8.57
N GLY A 102 2.00 -7.75 -8.75
CA GLY A 102 2.59 -8.01 -10.06
C GLY A 102 2.82 -9.49 -10.31
N VAL A 103 2.91 -9.85 -11.58
CA VAL A 103 3.26 -11.19 -12.04
C VAL A 103 4.35 -11.10 -13.08
N GLY A 104 5.27 -12.06 -13.08
CA GLY A 104 6.37 -12.14 -14.05
C GLY A 104 6.71 -13.58 -14.40
N ILE A 105 7.25 -13.77 -15.60
CA ILE A 105 7.73 -15.08 -16.06
C ILE A 105 9.18 -15.23 -15.63
N ALA A 106 9.48 -16.33 -14.93
CA ALA A 106 10.84 -16.61 -14.51
C ALA A 106 11.78 -16.77 -15.74
N LYS A 107 12.98 -16.20 -15.68
CA LYS A 107 13.94 -16.16 -16.79
C LYS A 107 14.21 -17.52 -17.47
N TYR A 108 14.18 -18.59 -16.69
CA TYR A 108 14.49 -19.95 -17.18
C TYR A 108 13.24 -20.84 -17.22
N SER A 109 12.05 -20.25 -17.28
CA SER A 109 10.80 -21.01 -17.44
C SER A 109 10.83 -21.82 -18.74
N LYS A 110 10.42 -23.08 -18.65
CA LYS A 110 10.24 -23.95 -19.83
C LYS A 110 8.82 -23.88 -20.40
N ASN A 111 7.91 -23.19 -19.71
CA ASN A 111 6.49 -23.13 -20.04
C ASN A 111 6.05 -21.67 -20.30
N VAL A 112 6.83 -20.93 -21.09
CA VAL A 112 6.60 -19.49 -21.34
C VAL A 112 5.23 -19.23 -21.96
N ASP A 113 4.83 -20.06 -22.94
CA ASP A 113 3.52 -19.89 -23.61
C ASP A 113 2.35 -20.08 -22.63
N SER A 114 2.40 -21.14 -21.81
CA SER A 114 1.37 -21.36 -20.78
C SER A 114 1.35 -20.26 -19.72
N ALA A 115 2.52 -19.72 -19.37
CA ALA A 115 2.62 -18.60 -18.45
C ALA A 115 2.00 -17.31 -19.05
N ASN A 116 2.22 -17.05 -20.34
CA ASN A 116 1.58 -15.95 -21.05
C ASN A 116 0.06 -16.09 -21.08
N GLU A 117 -0.46 -17.29 -21.37
CA GLU A 117 -1.90 -17.54 -21.34
C GLU A 117 -2.49 -17.32 -19.95
N LEU A 118 -1.80 -17.75 -18.90
CA LEU A 118 -2.20 -17.46 -17.52
C LEU A 118 -2.24 -15.95 -17.23
N ILE A 119 -1.22 -15.20 -17.65
CA ILE A 119 -1.17 -13.74 -17.46
C ILE A 119 -2.33 -13.07 -18.20
N LYS A 120 -2.62 -13.48 -19.44
CA LYS A 120 -3.78 -12.98 -20.18
C LYS A 120 -5.09 -13.25 -19.43
N TYR A 121 -5.28 -14.48 -18.95
CA TYR A 121 -6.46 -14.86 -18.16
C TYR A 121 -6.58 -14.01 -16.89
N MET A 122 -5.48 -13.73 -16.20
CA MET A 122 -5.48 -12.85 -15.02
C MET A 122 -5.92 -11.42 -15.34
N LEU A 123 -5.73 -10.95 -16.58
CA LEU A 123 -6.15 -9.62 -17.05
C LEU A 123 -7.57 -9.59 -17.60
N GLU A 124 -8.24 -10.73 -17.75
CA GLU A 124 -9.64 -10.76 -18.14
C GLU A 124 -10.53 -10.10 -17.09
N LYS A 125 -11.62 -9.49 -17.55
CA LYS A 125 -12.54 -8.72 -16.71
C LYS A 125 -13.04 -9.55 -15.52
N GLU A 126 -13.41 -10.79 -15.74
CA GLU A 126 -13.92 -11.70 -14.70
C GLU A 126 -12.85 -11.98 -13.63
N SER A 127 -11.61 -12.22 -14.04
CA SER A 127 -10.49 -12.41 -13.12
C SER A 127 -10.22 -11.16 -12.29
N GLN A 128 -10.23 -9.99 -12.90
CA GLN A 128 -10.03 -8.71 -12.23
C GLN A 128 -11.18 -8.37 -11.27
N GLU A 129 -12.43 -8.68 -11.62
CA GLU A 129 -13.57 -8.56 -10.71
C GLU A 129 -13.43 -9.50 -9.50
N TRP A 130 -12.92 -10.70 -9.71
CA TRP A 130 -12.66 -11.64 -8.63
C TRP A 130 -11.59 -11.11 -7.67
N TYR A 131 -10.46 -10.55 -8.18
CA TYR A 131 -9.42 -9.93 -7.36
C TYR A 131 -9.97 -8.72 -6.59
N ALA A 132 -10.68 -7.82 -7.26
CA ALA A 132 -11.26 -6.64 -6.62
C ALA A 132 -12.22 -7.00 -5.48
N ARG A 133 -13.00 -8.07 -5.63
CA ARG A 133 -13.94 -8.53 -4.61
C ARG A 133 -13.27 -9.33 -3.49
N THR A 134 -12.26 -10.15 -3.82
CA THR A 134 -11.65 -11.08 -2.85
C THR A 134 -10.52 -10.43 -2.09
N ASN A 135 -9.66 -9.69 -2.78
CA ASN A 135 -8.49 -9.03 -2.19
C ASN A 135 -8.75 -7.57 -1.83
N ASN A 136 -9.87 -6.97 -2.31
CA ASN A 136 -10.20 -5.56 -2.14
C ASN A 136 -9.12 -4.63 -2.73
N GLU A 137 -8.50 -5.03 -3.82
CA GLU A 137 -7.55 -4.25 -4.59
C GLU A 137 -8.27 -3.57 -5.76
N TYR A 138 -7.81 -2.38 -6.15
CA TYR A 138 -8.31 -1.74 -7.36
C TYR A 138 -7.81 -2.51 -8.59
N PRO A 139 -8.69 -2.81 -9.56
CA PRO A 139 -8.30 -3.52 -10.77
C PRO A 139 -7.37 -2.67 -11.64
N VAL A 140 -6.50 -3.33 -12.42
CA VAL A 140 -5.62 -2.67 -13.40
C VAL A 140 -6.26 -2.56 -14.78
N VAL A 141 -7.45 -3.13 -14.96
CA VAL A 141 -8.24 -3.07 -16.21
C VAL A 141 -9.43 -2.17 -15.99
N GLU A 142 -9.65 -1.24 -16.91
CA GLU A 142 -10.76 -0.29 -16.87
C GLU A 142 -12.14 -0.98 -17.00
N GLY A 143 -13.16 -0.36 -16.42
CA GLY A 143 -14.55 -0.83 -16.51
C GLY A 143 -14.83 -2.12 -15.74
N VAL A 144 -13.95 -2.54 -14.87
CA VAL A 144 -14.13 -3.68 -13.97
C VAL A 144 -14.95 -3.25 -12.75
N LYS A 145 -15.89 -4.10 -12.34
CA LYS A 145 -16.71 -3.85 -11.16
C LYS A 145 -15.90 -4.05 -9.88
N ILE A 146 -15.91 -3.06 -9.01
CA ILE A 146 -15.25 -3.08 -7.69
C ILE A 146 -16.28 -3.32 -6.58
N SER A 147 -15.80 -3.61 -5.35
CA SER A 147 -16.68 -3.79 -4.19
C SER A 147 -17.41 -2.49 -3.82
N GLU A 148 -18.53 -2.62 -3.10
CA GLU A 148 -19.29 -1.45 -2.61
C GLU A 148 -18.46 -0.56 -1.70
N ILE A 149 -17.56 -1.14 -0.90
CA ILE A 149 -16.68 -0.38 -0.01
C ILE A 149 -15.68 0.46 -0.83
N LEU A 150 -15.02 -0.15 -1.83
CA LEU A 150 -14.11 0.58 -2.73
C LEU A 150 -14.86 1.68 -3.50
N SER A 151 -16.06 1.37 -3.99
CA SER A 151 -16.91 2.30 -4.71
C SER A 151 -17.38 3.46 -3.81
N GLY A 152 -17.65 3.17 -2.54
CA GLY A 152 -18.10 4.15 -1.55
C GLY A 152 -17.05 5.21 -1.21
N TRP A 153 -15.76 4.95 -1.46
CA TRP A 153 -14.69 5.94 -1.31
C TRP A 153 -14.59 6.94 -2.46
N GLY A 154 -15.35 6.74 -3.54
CA GLY A 154 -15.35 7.60 -4.72
C GLY A 154 -14.11 7.46 -5.59
N GLU A 155 -13.87 8.47 -6.42
CA GLU A 155 -12.68 8.53 -7.26
C GLU A 155 -11.48 8.99 -6.44
N ILE A 156 -10.43 8.17 -6.44
CA ILE A 156 -9.20 8.44 -5.70
C ILE A 156 -8.12 8.85 -6.69
N LYS A 157 -7.59 10.06 -6.51
CA LYS A 157 -6.41 10.52 -7.23
C LYS A 157 -5.19 9.74 -6.76
N VAL A 158 -4.54 9.05 -7.67
CA VAL A 158 -3.32 8.28 -7.42
C VAL A 158 -2.07 9.02 -7.92
N ASP A 159 -0.93 8.78 -7.29
CA ASP A 159 0.37 9.27 -7.77
C ASP A 159 0.74 8.55 -9.08
N GLU A 160 0.86 9.31 -10.17
CA GLU A 160 1.18 8.82 -11.52
C GLU A 160 2.67 8.44 -11.69
N LEU A 161 3.40 8.33 -10.60
CA LEU A 161 4.80 7.99 -10.62
C LEU A 161 5.05 6.62 -11.25
N SER A 162 5.99 6.55 -12.19
CA SER A 162 6.40 5.28 -12.81
C SER A 162 6.93 4.30 -11.76
N LEU A 163 6.41 3.07 -11.78
CA LEU A 163 6.82 2.00 -10.88
C LEU A 163 8.29 1.62 -11.03
N ASN A 164 8.85 1.72 -12.25
CA ASN A 164 10.27 1.52 -12.47
C ASN A 164 11.11 2.50 -11.65
N LYS A 165 10.67 3.76 -11.56
CA LYS A 165 11.35 4.80 -10.78
C LYS A 165 11.32 4.49 -9.28
N LEU A 166 10.26 3.86 -8.77
CA LEU A 166 10.23 3.39 -7.38
C LEU A 166 11.29 2.31 -7.13
N GLY A 167 11.46 1.39 -8.08
CA GLY A 167 12.50 0.37 -8.04
C GLY A 167 13.91 0.98 -8.06
N ASP A 168 14.16 1.92 -8.96
CA ASP A 168 15.45 2.61 -9.10
C ASP A 168 15.83 3.38 -7.83
N LEU A 169 14.85 4.01 -7.15
CA LEU A 169 15.04 4.79 -5.93
C LEU A 169 15.01 3.95 -4.65
N ASN A 170 14.69 2.65 -4.73
CA ASN A 170 14.59 1.81 -3.54
C ASN A 170 15.90 1.76 -2.72
N PRO A 171 17.11 1.63 -3.31
CA PRO A 171 18.35 1.65 -2.54
C PRO A 171 18.55 2.96 -1.77
N ASP A 172 18.15 4.09 -2.34
CA ASP A 172 18.28 5.40 -1.69
C ASP A 172 17.22 5.57 -0.58
N ALA A 173 16.01 5.07 -0.80
CA ALA A 173 14.97 5.01 0.22
C ALA A 173 15.42 4.21 1.45
N VAL A 174 16.00 3.03 1.26
CA VAL A 174 16.53 2.19 2.34
C VAL A 174 17.63 2.92 3.12
N LYS A 175 18.60 3.51 2.42
CA LYS A 175 19.67 4.30 3.06
C LYS A 175 19.12 5.51 3.85
N LEU A 176 18.10 6.19 3.28
CA LEU A 176 17.45 7.31 3.95
C LEU A 176 16.75 6.85 5.23
N MET A 177 15.99 5.77 5.18
CA MET A 177 15.30 5.20 6.34
C MET A 177 16.30 4.82 7.45
N ASP A 178 17.42 4.21 7.08
CA ASP A 178 18.50 3.87 8.03
C ASP A 178 19.10 5.12 8.68
N ARG A 179 19.45 6.16 7.89
CA ARG A 179 20.00 7.43 8.39
C ARG A 179 19.09 8.13 9.40
N VAL A 180 17.78 8.05 9.23
CA VAL A 180 16.82 8.70 10.16
C VAL A 180 16.39 7.80 11.32
N GLY A 181 16.92 6.57 11.41
CA GLY A 181 16.67 5.64 12.50
C GLY A 181 15.31 4.94 12.43
N TRP A 182 14.73 4.80 11.25
CA TRP A 182 13.52 3.97 11.07
C TRP A 182 13.91 2.50 11.14
N GLN A 183 13.49 1.81 12.17
CA GLN A 183 13.78 0.39 12.42
C GLN A 183 12.62 -0.54 12.01
#